data_ea7a3902ca4ab4abee6e55378076fb6e
#
_entry.id   ea7a3902ca4ab4abee6e55378076fb6e
#
_cell.length_a   1.000
_cell.length_b   1.000
_cell.length_c   1.000
_cell.angle_alpha   90.00
_cell.angle_beta   90.00
_cell.angle_gamma   90.00
#
_symmetry.space_group_name_H-M   'P 1'
#
loop_
_entity.id
_entity.type
_entity.pdbx_description
1 polymer ?
#
loop_
_entity_poly.entity_id
_entity_poly.type
_entity_poly.pdbx_seq_one_letter_code
_entity_poly.pdbx_strand_id
1 'polypeptide(L)'
;MVYEGFKLIESNDYYVHWDDLNLSDGARKVTGFSDSKYKRGAQDATLVLDHFERYLYDPEYIKLGHNILGFDIYIHNIYRKLLGRSTDYSYLDQCLDTLCLAKAIAKDIKITEDDQLLSWQFKLNSVYERGLRLSLGACCKEYEVELDKSKLHDALYDVEKNYEVFKKLIWKIEI
;
A
#
# COMPACT_ATOMS: atom_id res chain seq x y z
N MET A 1 3.71 -8.68 -2.00
CA MET A 1 2.98 -9.94 -2.27
C MET A 1 2.37 -9.90 -3.66
N VAL A 2 2.43 -10.99 -4.39
CA VAL A 2 1.83 -11.16 -5.71
C VAL A 2 0.76 -12.24 -5.62
N TYR A 3 -0.43 -11.92 -6.12
CA TYR A 3 -1.57 -12.85 -6.12
C TYR A 3 -2.04 -13.08 -7.56
N GLU A 4 -2.45 -14.31 -7.86
CA GLU A 4 -3.21 -14.68 -9.04
C GLU A 4 -4.60 -15.11 -8.60
N GLY A 5 -5.62 -14.31 -8.91
CA GLY A 5 -6.92 -14.43 -8.26
C GLY A 5 -6.77 -14.35 -6.75
N PHE A 6 -7.16 -15.41 -6.03
CA PHE A 6 -7.05 -15.47 -4.56
C PHE A 6 -5.84 -16.27 -4.06
N LYS A 7 -4.97 -16.73 -4.96
CA LYS A 7 -3.80 -17.54 -4.63
C LYS A 7 -2.56 -16.64 -4.50
N LEU A 8 -1.87 -16.73 -3.35
CA LEU A 8 -0.55 -16.10 -3.19
C LEU A 8 0.47 -16.86 -4.05
N ILE A 9 1.14 -16.14 -4.94
CA ILE A 9 2.18 -16.66 -5.84
C ILE A 9 3.56 -16.36 -5.32
N GLU A 10 3.77 -15.12 -4.85
CA GLU A 10 5.08 -14.65 -4.38
C GLU A 10 4.92 -13.68 -3.21
N SER A 11 5.88 -13.73 -2.28
CA SER A 11 5.94 -12.82 -1.14
C SER A 11 7.38 -12.45 -0.85
N ASN A 12 7.68 -11.16 -0.80
CA ASN A 12 9.00 -10.63 -0.52
C ASN A 12 8.93 -9.59 0.58
N ASP A 13 9.91 -9.63 1.47
CA ASP A 13 10.14 -8.66 2.54
C ASP A 13 11.63 -8.33 2.60
N TYR A 14 11.96 -7.03 2.54
CA TYR A 14 13.33 -6.57 2.49
C TYR A 14 13.59 -5.48 3.52
N TYR A 15 14.68 -5.62 4.26
CA TYR A 15 15.35 -4.46 4.85
C TYR A 15 16.24 -3.85 3.77
N VAL A 16 16.04 -2.56 3.50
CA VAL A 16 16.80 -1.82 2.48
C VAL A 16 17.99 -1.16 3.14
N HIS A 17 19.20 -1.42 2.63
CA HIS A 17 20.41 -0.81 3.14
C HIS A 17 20.52 0.66 2.69
N TRP A 18 20.78 1.54 3.65
CA TRP A 18 21.12 2.95 3.46
C TRP A 18 22.33 3.30 4.31
N ASP A 19 23.36 3.94 3.72
CA ASP A 19 24.62 4.25 4.41
C ASP A 19 24.42 5.14 5.65
N ASP A 20 23.54 6.15 5.55
CA ASP A 20 23.27 7.13 6.59
C ASP A 20 21.91 6.91 7.28
N LEU A 21 21.50 5.64 7.45
CA LEU A 21 20.21 5.33 8.05
C LEU A 21 20.11 5.88 9.48
N ASN A 22 19.30 6.91 9.66
CA ASN A 22 19.01 7.50 10.97
C ASN A 22 17.52 7.42 11.26
N LEU A 23 17.14 6.56 12.20
CA LEU A 23 15.75 6.37 12.63
C LEU A 23 15.54 6.95 14.02
N SER A 24 14.55 7.82 14.16
CA SER A 24 14.11 8.29 15.48
C SER A 24 13.55 7.14 16.31
N ASP A 25 13.58 7.28 17.64
CA ASP A 25 13.00 6.29 18.56
C ASP A 25 11.50 6.09 18.30
N GLY A 26 10.80 7.16 17.91
CA GLY A 26 9.39 7.08 17.51
C GLY A 26 9.18 6.21 16.28
N ALA A 27 10.00 6.40 15.22
CA ALA A 27 9.93 5.58 14.02
C ALA A 27 10.25 4.11 14.32
N ARG A 28 11.31 3.84 15.10
CA ARG A 28 11.69 2.50 15.53
C ARG A 28 10.56 1.78 16.26
N LYS A 29 9.89 2.49 17.18
CA LYS A 29 8.79 1.95 17.96
C LYS A 29 7.56 1.63 17.09
N VAL A 30 7.21 2.51 16.16
CA VAL A 30 6.04 2.33 15.29
C VAL A 30 6.27 1.21 14.27
N THR A 31 7.44 1.18 13.64
CA THR A 31 7.74 0.20 12.56
C THR A 31 8.22 -1.15 13.08
N GLY A 32 8.50 -1.28 14.39
CA GLY A 32 9.12 -2.49 14.93
C GLY A 32 10.53 -2.76 14.38
N PHE A 33 11.22 -1.71 13.89
CA PHE A 33 12.55 -1.84 13.29
C PHE A 33 13.54 -2.55 14.21
N SER A 34 14.22 -3.56 13.68
CA SER A 34 15.20 -4.37 14.39
C SER A 34 16.61 -4.19 13.82
N ASP A 35 17.49 -3.56 14.58
CA ASP A 35 18.91 -3.40 14.18
C ASP A 35 19.58 -4.74 13.88
N SER A 36 19.23 -5.80 14.60
CA SER A 36 19.83 -7.13 14.39
C SER A 36 19.34 -7.77 13.09
N LYS A 37 18.08 -7.61 12.71
CA LYS A 37 17.56 -8.06 11.42
C LYS A 37 18.15 -7.23 10.29
N TYR A 38 18.20 -5.90 10.45
CA TYR A 38 18.79 -4.99 9.48
C TYR A 38 20.25 -5.34 9.18
N LYS A 39 21.10 -5.45 10.21
CA LYS A 39 22.52 -5.77 10.05
C LYS A 39 22.78 -7.15 9.39
N ARG A 40 21.85 -8.09 9.54
CA ARG A 40 22.01 -9.45 8.98
C ARG A 40 21.48 -9.58 7.57
N GLY A 41 20.45 -8.82 7.21
CA GLY A 41 19.66 -9.08 6.02
C GLY A 41 19.31 -7.86 5.17
N ALA A 42 19.86 -6.66 5.49
CA ALA A 42 19.61 -5.50 4.63
C ALA A 42 20.26 -5.71 3.26
N GLN A 43 19.49 -5.44 2.23
CA GLN A 43 19.88 -5.63 0.84
C GLN A 43 20.13 -4.28 0.16
N ASP A 44 20.93 -4.32 -0.90
CA ASP A 44 21.24 -3.14 -1.70
C ASP A 44 19.96 -2.45 -2.18
N ALA A 45 19.91 -1.12 -2.00
CA ALA A 45 18.75 -0.31 -2.29
C ALA A 45 18.37 -0.35 -3.79
N THR A 46 19.34 -0.41 -4.68
CA THR A 46 19.10 -0.47 -6.13
C THR A 46 18.47 -1.81 -6.51
N LEU A 47 19.02 -2.90 -6.00
CA LEU A 47 18.52 -4.25 -6.30
C LEU A 47 17.08 -4.45 -5.80
N VAL A 48 16.78 -3.95 -4.59
CA VAL A 48 15.41 -4.03 -4.04
C VAL A 48 14.43 -3.21 -4.89
N LEU A 49 14.83 -1.98 -5.27
CA LEU A 49 13.97 -1.15 -6.12
C LEU A 49 13.75 -1.80 -7.49
N ASP A 50 14.80 -2.31 -8.15
CA ASP A 50 14.69 -2.98 -9.44
C ASP A 50 13.77 -4.21 -9.38
N HIS A 51 13.85 -4.97 -8.28
CA HIS A 51 12.96 -6.10 -8.08
C HIS A 51 11.50 -5.67 -7.91
N PHE A 52 11.25 -4.63 -7.11
CA PHE A 52 9.91 -4.08 -6.90
C PHE A 52 9.33 -3.48 -8.19
N GLU A 53 10.13 -2.73 -8.94
CA GLU A 53 9.71 -2.05 -10.16
C GLU A 53 9.35 -3.01 -11.29
N ARG A 54 9.86 -4.24 -11.31
CA ARG A 54 9.43 -5.28 -12.27
C ARG A 54 7.93 -5.55 -12.18
N TYR A 55 7.36 -5.56 -10.98
CA TYR A 55 5.92 -5.73 -10.78
C TYR A 55 5.16 -4.40 -10.90
N LEU A 56 5.79 -3.31 -10.44
CA LEU A 56 5.15 -2.00 -10.43
C LEU A 56 4.84 -1.48 -11.83
N TYR A 57 5.75 -1.70 -12.79
CA TYR A 57 5.57 -1.23 -14.17
C TYR A 57 4.98 -2.28 -15.12
N ASP A 58 4.79 -3.50 -14.67
CA ASP A 58 4.18 -4.53 -15.49
C ASP A 58 2.65 -4.27 -15.60
N PRO A 59 2.14 -4.06 -16.83
CA PRO A 59 0.71 -3.73 -17.04
C PRO A 59 -0.24 -4.88 -16.71
N GLU A 60 0.24 -6.12 -16.59
CA GLU A 60 -0.58 -7.28 -16.24
C GLU A 60 -0.99 -7.28 -14.76
N TYR A 61 -0.32 -6.48 -13.90
CA TYR A 61 -0.62 -6.42 -12.48
C TYR A 61 -1.41 -5.17 -12.10
N ILE A 62 -2.40 -5.34 -11.23
CA ILE A 62 -3.05 -4.24 -10.49
C ILE A 62 -2.23 -3.99 -9.21
N LYS A 63 -1.91 -2.75 -8.96
CA LYS A 63 -1.15 -2.29 -7.78
C LYS A 63 -2.14 -1.93 -6.67
N LEU A 64 -2.27 -2.84 -5.72
CA LEU A 64 -3.23 -2.70 -4.62
C LEU A 64 -2.53 -2.18 -3.35
N GLY A 65 -3.05 -1.12 -2.77
CA GLY A 65 -2.56 -0.59 -1.50
C GLY A 65 -3.65 0.10 -0.69
N HIS A 66 -3.39 0.35 0.59
CA HIS A 66 -4.26 1.13 1.46
C HIS A 66 -3.70 2.53 1.64
N ASN A 67 -4.35 3.53 1.08
CA ASN A 67 -3.82 4.89 0.94
C ASN A 67 -2.60 4.96 -0.01
N ILE A 68 -2.52 4.06 -0.97
CA ILE A 68 -1.41 4.00 -1.92
C ILE A 68 -1.26 5.31 -2.70
N LEU A 69 -2.38 5.93 -3.11
CA LEU A 69 -2.40 7.20 -3.84
C LEU A 69 -2.06 8.42 -2.97
N GLY A 70 -2.19 8.31 -1.65
CA GLY A 70 -1.85 9.38 -0.71
C GLY A 70 -0.47 9.23 -0.07
N PHE A 71 0.18 8.07 -0.20
CA PHE A 71 1.43 7.80 0.52
C PHE A 71 2.46 7.03 -0.33
N ASP A 72 2.20 5.79 -0.69
CA ASP A 72 3.24 4.88 -1.23
C ASP A 72 3.81 5.34 -2.56
N ILE A 73 3.00 5.94 -3.45
CA ILE A 73 3.47 6.49 -4.73
C ILE A 73 4.52 7.60 -4.54
N TYR A 74 4.41 8.37 -3.47
CA TYR A 74 5.38 9.42 -3.13
C TYR A 74 6.64 8.82 -2.52
N ILE A 75 6.51 7.84 -1.63
CA ILE A 75 7.65 7.12 -1.04
C ILE A 75 8.47 6.42 -2.14
N HIS A 76 7.81 5.73 -3.08
CA HIS A 76 8.47 5.13 -4.23
C HIS A 76 9.29 6.18 -5.02
N ASN A 77 8.70 7.34 -5.33
CA ASN A 77 9.38 8.38 -6.08
C ASN A 77 10.49 9.09 -5.29
N ILE A 78 10.38 9.19 -3.95
CA ILE A 78 11.48 9.61 -3.09
C ILE A 78 12.62 8.60 -3.17
N TYR A 79 12.31 7.31 -3.10
CA TYR A 79 13.29 6.23 -3.21
C TYR A 79 14.05 6.31 -4.54
N ARG A 80 13.33 6.48 -5.67
CA ARG A 80 13.94 6.70 -6.99
C ARG A 80 14.92 7.88 -6.97
N LYS A 81 14.51 9.02 -6.43
CA LYS A 81 15.36 10.22 -6.33
C LYS A 81 16.62 9.99 -5.50
N LEU A 82 16.52 9.28 -4.38
CA LEU A 82 17.67 8.95 -3.54
C LEU A 82 18.70 8.09 -4.29
N LEU A 83 18.25 7.30 -5.27
CA LEU A 83 19.11 6.50 -6.16
C LEU A 83 19.47 7.24 -7.48
N GLY A 84 19.25 8.55 -7.56
CA GLY A 84 19.58 9.35 -8.74
C GLY A 84 18.67 9.11 -9.95
N ARG A 85 17.51 8.48 -9.77
CA ARG A 85 16.52 8.23 -10.83
C ARG A 85 15.50 9.36 -10.92
N SER A 86 14.95 9.60 -12.11
CA SER A 86 13.81 10.51 -12.29
C SER A 86 12.55 9.94 -11.64
N THR A 87 11.62 10.83 -11.26
CA THR A 87 10.27 10.40 -10.83
C THR A 87 9.52 9.75 -11.99
N ASP A 88 8.70 8.76 -11.67
CA ASP A 88 7.87 8.05 -12.62
C ASP A 88 6.54 7.67 -11.98
N TYR A 89 5.45 8.04 -12.62
CA TYR A 89 4.07 7.81 -12.20
C TYR A 89 3.27 7.07 -13.27
N SER A 90 3.93 6.44 -14.26
CA SER A 90 3.27 5.78 -15.40
C SER A 90 2.38 4.60 -15.04
N TYR A 91 2.55 4.05 -13.82
CA TYR A 91 1.78 2.93 -13.30
C TYR A 91 0.46 3.32 -12.59
N LEU A 92 0.18 4.61 -12.43
CA LEU A 92 -0.95 5.08 -11.62
C LEU A 92 -2.31 4.58 -12.09
N ASP A 93 -2.52 4.46 -13.39
CA ASP A 93 -3.80 3.96 -13.96
C ASP A 93 -4.10 2.51 -13.56
N GLN A 94 -3.09 1.78 -13.07
CA GLN A 94 -3.22 0.40 -12.58
C GLN A 94 -3.27 0.33 -11.04
N CYS A 95 -3.29 1.49 -10.36
CA CYS A 95 -3.40 1.53 -8.90
C CYS A 95 -4.86 1.44 -8.45
N LEU A 96 -5.07 0.63 -7.42
CA LEU A 96 -6.35 0.50 -6.73
C LEU A 96 -6.15 0.73 -5.24
N ASP A 97 -6.80 1.78 -4.72
CA ASP A 97 -6.64 2.24 -3.33
C ASP A 97 -7.81 1.78 -2.47
N THR A 98 -7.58 0.84 -1.58
CA THR A 98 -8.62 0.30 -0.69
C THR A 98 -9.18 1.33 0.29
N LEU A 99 -8.42 2.38 0.65
CA LEU A 99 -8.96 3.51 1.42
C LEU A 99 -10.01 4.27 0.61
N CYS A 100 -9.76 4.51 -0.68
CA CYS A 100 -10.72 5.17 -1.57
C CYS A 100 -11.97 4.31 -1.75
N LEU A 101 -11.82 2.99 -1.96
CA LEU A 101 -12.97 2.08 -2.05
C LEU A 101 -13.79 2.08 -0.75
N ALA A 102 -13.13 2.02 0.40
CA ALA A 102 -13.82 2.07 1.70
C ALA A 102 -14.54 3.41 1.92
N LYS A 103 -13.96 4.54 1.46
CA LYS A 103 -14.63 5.85 1.51
C LYS A 103 -15.87 5.88 0.60
N ALA A 104 -15.76 5.34 -0.61
CA ALA A 104 -16.87 5.26 -1.55
C ALA A 104 -18.06 4.51 -0.95
N ILE A 105 -17.81 3.34 -0.36
CA ILE A 105 -18.85 2.53 0.30
C ILE A 105 -19.42 3.28 1.50
N ALA A 106 -18.60 3.84 2.36
CA ALA A 106 -19.05 4.53 3.58
C ALA A 106 -19.90 5.78 3.28
N LYS A 107 -19.75 6.38 2.09
CA LYS A 107 -20.44 7.61 1.68
C LYS A 107 -21.46 7.38 0.56
N ASP A 108 -21.66 6.15 0.15
CA ASP A 108 -22.53 5.80 -0.99
C ASP A 108 -22.19 6.60 -2.27
N ILE A 109 -20.88 6.73 -2.55
CA ILE A 109 -20.37 7.43 -3.74
C ILE A 109 -20.05 6.38 -4.80
N LYS A 110 -20.85 6.33 -5.85
CA LYS A 110 -20.66 5.43 -6.99
C LYS A 110 -19.75 6.05 -8.03
N ILE A 111 -19.03 5.21 -8.76
CA ILE A 111 -18.39 5.60 -10.01
C ILE A 111 -19.44 5.62 -11.10
N THR A 112 -19.36 6.57 -12.02
CA THR A 112 -20.26 6.69 -13.17
C THR A 112 -19.52 6.35 -14.46
N GLU A 113 -20.24 6.10 -15.54
CA GLU A 113 -19.64 5.80 -16.87
C GLU A 113 -18.72 6.93 -17.39
N ASP A 114 -18.96 8.16 -16.93
CA ASP A 114 -18.15 9.34 -17.31
C ASP A 114 -16.90 9.51 -16.43
N ASP A 115 -16.75 8.78 -15.33
CA ASP A 115 -15.62 8.89 -14.43
C ASP A 115 -14.46 8.01 -14.90
N GLN A 116 -13.26 8.59 -14.87
CA GLN A 116 -12.02 7.80 -14.94
C GLN A 116 -11.67 7.31 -13.54
N LEU A 117 -11.42 6.01 -13.38
CA LEU A 117 -11.18 5.35 -12.09
C LEU A 117 -10.09 6.07 -11.26
N LEU A 118 -8.96 6.42 -11.88
CA LEU A 118 -7.89 7.12 -11.17
C LEU A 118 -8.33 8.50 -10.66
N SER A 119 -9.01 9.28 -11.50
CA SER A 119 -9.51 10.61 -11.14
C SER A 119 -10.55 10.54 -10.02
N TRP A 120 -11.44 9.55 -10.08
CA TRP A 120 -12.44 9.29 -9.05
C TRP A 120 -11.79 8.92 -7.72
N GLN A 121 -10.76 8.05 -7.72
CA GLN A 121 -10.01 7.72 -6.52
C GLN A 121 -9.28 8.94 -5.93
N PHE A 122 -8.67 9.81 -6.74
CA PHE A 122 -8.05 11.04 -6.23
C PHE A 122 -9.06 12.01 -5.59
N LYS A 123 -10.25 12.15 -6.19
CA LYS A 123 -11.34 12.92 -5.56
C LYS A 123 -11.67 12.34 -4.17
N LEU A 124 -11.84 11.02 -4.06
CA LEU A 124 -12.12 10.34 -2.79
C LEU A 124 -10.95 10.45 -1.79
N ASN A 125 -9.70 10.33 -2.26
CA ASN A 125 -8.54 10.46 -1.39
C ASN A 125 -8.51 11.83 -0.70
N SER A 126 -8.89 12.91 -1.42
CA SER A 126 -8.94 14.27 -0.88
C SER A 126 -10.10 14.54 0.08
N VAL A 127 -11.12 13.67 0.12
CA VAL A 127 -12.26 13.84 1.03
C VAL A 127 -11.83 13.61 2.47
N TYR A 128 -11.95 14.65 3.29
CA TYR A 128 -11.81 14.58 4.73
C TYR A 128 -13.16 14.73 5.43
N GLU A 129 -13.48 13.82 6.32
CA GLU A 129 -14.67 13.90 7.17
C GLU A 129 -14.31 13.56 8.61
N ARG A 130 -14.67 14.49 9.52
CA ARG A 130 -14.43 14.29 10.95
C ARG A 130 -15.26 13.11 11.47
N GLY A 131 -14.59 12.15 12.09
CA GLY A 131 -15.21 10.96 12.67
C GLY A 131 -15.21 9.73 11.76
N LEU A 132 -14.98 9.88 10.45
CA LEU A 132 -14.80 8.76 9.54
C LEU A 132 -13.43 8.09 9.79
N ARG A 133 -13.47 6.85 10.28
CA ARG A 133 -12.27 6.08 10.62
C ARG A 133 -12.11 4.95 9.62
N LEU A 134 -11.17 5.10 8.70
CA LEU A 134 -10.88 4.15 7.63
C LEU A 134 -9.40 3.75 7.59
N SER A 135 -8.67 3.78 8.71
CA SER A 135 -7.36 3.11 8.77
C SER A 135 -7.51 1.63 8.46
N LEU A 136 -6.45 0.97 8.03
CA LEU A 136 -6.48 -0.47 7.73
C LEU A 136 -7.08 -1.28 8.88
N GLY A 137 -6.67 -1.00 10.13
CA GLY A 137 -7.24 -1.68 11.31
C GLY A 137 -8.73 -1.38 11.55
N ALA A 138 -9.21 -0.18 11.18
CA ALA A 138 -10.63 0.16 11.25
C ALA A 138 -11.43 -0.58 10.17
N CYS A 139 -10.87 -0.67 8.94
CA CYS A 139 -11.46 -1.45 7.85
C CYS A 139 -11.50 -2.94 8.19
N CYS A 140 -10.42 -3.51 8.77
CA CYS A 140 -10.44 -4.91 9.22
C CYS A 140 -11.60 -5.17 10.18
N LYS A 141 -11.82 -4.27 11.15
CA LYS A 141 -12.93 -4.40 12.10
C LYS A 141 -14.29 -4.29 11.41
N GLU A 142 -14.47 -3.32 10.53
CA GLU A 142 -15.73 -3.05 9.81
C GLU A 142 -16.13 -4.19 8.89
N TYR A 143 -15.14 -4.79 8.20
CA TYR A 143 -15.37 -5.85 7.23
C TYR A 143 -15.11 -7.25 7.78
N GLU A 144 -15.04 -7.39 9.10
CA GLU A 144 -14.88 -8.68 9.79
C GLU A 144 -13.65 -9.47 9.30
N VAL A 145 -12.55 -8.76 9.11
CA VAL A 145 -11.23 -9.36 8.84
C VAL A 145 -10.50 -9.52 10.17
N GLU A 146 -10.08 -10.75 10.46
CA GLU A 146 -9.33 -11.04 11.67
C GLU A 146 -8.02 -10.25 11.74
N LEU A 147 -7.78 -9.57 12.85
CA LEU A 147 -6.66 -8.67 13.05
C LEU A 147 -5.96 -8.93 14.40
N ASP A 148 -4.71 -9.37 14.33
CA ASP A 148 -3.80 -9.38 15.46
C ASP A 148 -3.13 -8.01 15.60
N LYS A 149 -3.55 -7.22 16.58
CA LYS A 149 -3.03 -5.86 16.79
C LYS A 149 -1.54 -5.83 17.14
N SER A 150 -0.97 -6.93 17.64
CA SER A 150 0.46 -7.01 17.98
C SER A 150 1.34 -7.08 16.74
N LYS A 151 0.76 -7.43 15.57
CA LYS A 151 1.45 -7.54 14.28
C LYS A 151 1.23 -6.34 13.36
N LEU A 152 0.41 -5.36 13.78
CA LEU A 152 0.25 -4.12 13.01
C LEU A 152 1.61 -3.42 12.86
N HIS A 153 1.84 -2.85 11.68
CA HIS A 153 3.08 -2.23 11.24
C HIS A 153 4.20 -3.23 10.87
N ASP A 154 3.92 -4.55 10.86
CA ASP A 154 4.70 -5.49 10.10
C ASP A 154 4.26 -5.41 8.63
N ALA A 155 5.20 -5.13 7.73
CA ALA A 155 4.89 -4.80 6.33
C ALA A 155 4.13 -5.93 5.61
N LEU A 156 4.57 -7.18 5.78
CA LEU A 156 3.89 -8.32 5.15
C LEU A 156 2.50 -8.55 5.74
N TYR A 157 2.38 -8.42 7.06
CA TYR A 157 1.09 -8.59 7.71
C TYR A 157 0.08 -7.53 7.26
N ASP A 158 0.50 -6.26 7.18
CA ASP A 158 -0.37 -5.17 6.74
C ASP A 158 -0.80 -5.36 5.27
N VAL A 159 0.11 -5.81 4.39
CA VAL A 159 -0.23 -6.12 2.98
C VAL A 159 -1.21 -7.29 2.89
N GLU A 160 -1.02 -8.37 3.67
CA GLU A 160 -1.96 -9.49 3.75
C GLU A 160 -3.35 -9.01 4.20
N LYS A 161 -3.41 -8.23 5.28
CA LYS A 161 -4.69 -7.72 5.79
C LYS A 161 -5.36 -6.74 4.84
N ASN A 162 -4.59 -5.91 4.14
CA ASN A 162 -5.13 -5.07 3.08
C ASN A 162 -5.79 -5.90 1.96
N TYR A 163 -5.15 -6.98 1.55
CA TYR A 163 -5.72 -7.88 0.56
C TYR A 163 -7.00 -8.57 1.05
N GLU A 164 -7.04 -9.00 2.32
CA GLU A 164 -8.26 -9.56 2.94
C GLU A 164 -9.41 -8.55 2.97
N VAL A 165 -9.12 -7.28 3.32
CA VAL A 165 -10.10 -6.18 3.26
C VAL A 165 -10.56 -5.96 1.82
N PHE A 166 -9.65 -5.91 0.86
CA PHE A 166 -9.98 -5.77 -0.56
C PHE A 166 -10.98 -6.83 -1.04
N LYS A 167 -10.76 -8.10 -0.69
CA LYS A 167 -11.69 -9.19 -1.03
C LYS A 167 -13.11 -8.98 -0.51
N LYS A 168 -13.29 -8.22 0.57
CA LYS A 168 -14.60 -7.86 1.11
C LYS A 168 -15.20 -6.63 0.40
N LEU A 169 -14.34 -5.66 0.05
CA LEU A 169 -14.78 -4.43 -0.59
C LEU A 169 -15.32 -4.64 -2.00
N ILE A 170 -14.65 -5.49 -2.81
CA ILE A 170 -15.04 -5.71 -4.22
C ILE A 170 -16.44 -6.26 -4.40
N TRP A 171 -17.03 -6.89 -3.38
CA TRP A 171 -18.42 -7.38 -3.41
C TRP A 171 -19.44 -6.36 -2.93
N LYS A 172 -18.97 -5.20 -2.45
CA LYS A 172 -19.82 -4.12 -1.92
C LYS A 172 -19.80 -2.87 -2.79
N ILE A 173 -18.88 -2.79 -3.70
CA ILE A 173 -18.73 -1.63 -4.58
C ILE A 173 -19.22 -1.99 -5.99
N GLU A 174 -20.07 -1.14 -6.53
CA GLU A 174 -20.46 -1.17 -7.94
C GLU A 174 -19.47 -0.30 -8.71
N ILE A 175 -18.60 -0.90 -9.51
CA ILE A 175 -17.61 -0.24 -10.36
C ILE A 175 -18.06 -0.43 -11.81
#